data_13e0ff75d666398c8807d0bbaa73fdeb
#
_entry.id   13e0ff75d666398c8807d0bbaa73fdeb
#
_cell.length_a   1.000
_cell.length_b   1.000
_cell.length_c   1.000
_cell.angle_alpha   90.00
_cell.angle_beta   90.00
_cell.angle_gamma   90.00
#
_symmetry.space_group_name_H-M   'P 1'
#
loop_
_entity.id
_entity.type
_entity.pdbx_description
1 polymer ?
#
loop_
_entity_poly.entity_id
_entity_poly.type
_entity_poly.pdbx_seq_one_letter_code
_entity_poly.pdbx_strand_id
1 'polypeptide(L)'
;MQSTAEACCVVTVFESVQKHVDGSKGSKYGETASHHTDRLSCSGAIVNDRAGIVLCSGLVFSRFLVCNNSISSDRQFLSPHSISNKLQVYIECSVRRLVTNPLSVAVEAKRKISNFKAELVMLVNCREFQSALRIVFKETDKWSLCCGEDDSVLNKDAVFLSWFAVLRVPGLAKSENGRTTPWIPSSGLEKGCVVFACGSPFGSLCPDLFMSTVSKGIISNLAGEEHAVILTDARCLPGTEGGGLYVKRGDHAHLVGLIVSPLCWKSGEWIGLTLVCSFHLILRNIAMVVNLRHPLKELCAPLHMDSEGVSNKGQCTSMQNYPMVALVDSGQSWGSGVLMDSQLMLTCRHVLNGKSRLTVRFKTDDRFLVVMGEVLYSTKTSSPYDIAVVLLKEQLPGIAVPTSGCAFKQGLVASNTRDVVTGVTYPHLNFSVPFTLLEPLLQHFSVTRNPAVFQELDTASDEVRRVWQLQAMPKDVPQCKL
;
A
#
# COMPACT_ATOMS: atom_id res chain seq x y z
N MET A 1 17.16 7.20 -5.53
CA MET A 1 15.83 7.81 -5.75
C MET A 1 15.61 8.24 -7.19
N GLN A 2 16.55 8.87 -7.90
CA GLN A 2 16.34 9.18 -9.33
C GLN A 2 16.12 7.94 -10.23
N SER A 3 16.73 6.80 -9.90
CA SER A 3 16.56 5.55 -10.66
C SER A 3 15.19 4.89 -10.47
N THR A 4 14.53 5.09 -9.33
CA THR A 4 13.16 4.54 -9.08
C THR A 4 12.10 5.25 -9.89
N ALA A 5 12.22 6.58 -10.05
CA ALA A 5 11.28 7.35 -10.84
C ALA A 5 11.33 7.01 -12.34
N GLU A 6 12.46 6.46 -12.82
CA GLU A 6 12.64 6.03 -14.22
C GLU A 6 12.08 4.63 -14.49
N ALA A 7 11.79 3.86 -13.44
CA ALA A 7 11.26 2.51 -13.54
C ALA A 7 9.70 2.47 -13.56
N CYS A 8 9.02 3.63 -13.65
CA CYS A 8 7.57 3.72 -13.68
C CYS A 8 7.06 4.25 -15.02
N CYS A 9 5.89 3.78 -15.44
CA CYS A 9 5.19 4.24 -16.64
C CYS A 9 3.68 4.27 -16.42
N VAL A 10 2.96 4.93 -17.35
CA VAL A 10 1.50 4.81 -17.47
C VAL A 10 1.19 3.76 -18.54
N VAL A 11 0.29 2.84 -18.23
CA VAL A 11 -0.24 1.84 -19.16
C VAL A 11 -1.67 2.25 -19.51
N THR A 12 -1.95 2.43 -20.79
CA THR A 12 -3.28 2.78 -21.30
C THR A 12 -3.79 1.67 -22.20
N VAL A 13 -5.02 1.25 -21.99
CA VAL A 13 -5.66 0.11 -22.69
C VAL A 13 -7.02 0.56 -23.23
N PHE A 14 -7.31 0.26 -24.50
CA PHE A 14 -8.60 0.55 -25.13
C PHE A 14 -8.82 -0.30 -26.37
N GLU A 15 -10.06 -0.41 -26.84
CA GLU A 15 -10.37 -1.05 -28.12
C GLU A 15 -10.36 -0.05 -29.26
N SER A 16 -9.79 -0.45 -30.41
CA SER A 16 -9.88 0.33 -31.64
C SER A 16 -11.27 0.20 -32.28
N VAL A 17 -11.95 1.30 -32.46
CA VAL A 17 -13.20 1.35 -33.26
C VAL A 17 -12.82 1.42 -34.72
N GLN A 18 -13.19 0.39 -35.51
CA GLN A 18 -13.13 0.49 -36.97
C GLN A 18 -14.20 1.48 -37.42
N LYS A 19 -13.79 2.60 -38.00
CA LYS A 19 -14.71 3.45 -38.74
C LYS A 19 -15.17 2.69 -39.99
N HIS A 20 -16.40 2.21 -40.00
CA HIS A 20 -17.06 1.88 -41.27
C HIS A 20 -17.16 3.19 -42.06
N VAL A 21 -16.39 3.31 -43.10
CA VAL A 21 -16.55 4.35 -44.13
C VAL A 21 -17.73 3.91 -45.01
N ASP A 22 -18.94 4.24 -44.58
CA ASP A 22 -20.06 4.18 -45.49
C ASP A 22 -19.90 5.34 -46.49
N GLY A 23 -19.72 4.96 -47.74
CA GLY A 23 -19.52 5.87 -48.87
C GLY A 23 -20.83 6.57 -49.28
N SER A 24 -21.49 7.33 -48.40
CA SER A 24 -22.60 8.24 -48.77
C SER A 24 -22.12 9.69 -48.66
N LYS A 25 -22.02 10.30 -49.85
CA LYS A 25 -21.79 11.73 -50.05
C LYS A 25 -22.96 12.55 -49.46
N GLY A 26 -22.63 13.49 -48.62
CA GLY A 26 -23.41 14.73 -48.45
C GLY A 26 -24.13 14.89 -47.12
N SER A 27 -23.48 15.48 -46.14
CA SER A 27 -24.10 16.49 -45.26
C SER A 27 -22.99 17.28 -44.55
N LYS A 28 -22.91 18.58 -44.85
CA LYS A 28 -22.17 19.58 -44.09
C LYS A 28 -23.04 19.95 -42.89
N TYR A 29 -22.68 19.52 -41.72
CA TYR A 29 -22.76 20.22 -40.42
C TYR A 29 -22.16 19.28 -39.39
N GLY A 30 -21.03 19.69 -38.82
CA GLY A 30 -20.28 18.88 -37.89
C GLY A 30 -20.89 18.87 -36.50
N GLU A 31 -21.32 17.71 -36.08
CA GLU A 31 -21.28 17.32 -34.68
C GLU A 31 -20.32 16.14 -34.61
N THR A 32 -19.11 16.39 -34.09
CA THR A 32 -18.17 15.36 -33.72
C THR A 32 -18.71 14.65 -32.48
N ALA A 33 -19.61 13.70 -32.67
CA ALA A 33 -19.90 12.70 -31.65
C ALA A 33 -18.60 11.89 -31.44
N SER A 34 -17.79 12.30 -30.50
CA SER A 34 -16.68 11.47 -29.98
C SER A 34 -17.32 10.29 -29.27
N HIS A 35 -17.41 9.14 -29.94
CA HIS A 35 -17.60 7.86 -29.27
C HIS A 35 -16.39 7.70 -28.32
N HIS A 36 -16.60 8.00 -27.05
CA HIS A 36 -15.64 7.71 -25.98
C HIS A 36 -15.51 6.18 -25.91
N THR A 37 -14.51 5.65 -26.61
CA THR A 37 -14.01 4.31 -26.26
C THR A 37 -13.51 4.40 -24.82
N ASP A 38 -14.04 3.55 -23.95
CA ASP A 38 -13.62 3.47 -22.54
C ASP A 38 -12.11 3.21 -22.49
N ARG A 39 -11.35 4.26 -22.22
CA ARG A 39 -9.90 4.15 -22.00
C ARG A 39 -9.66 3.85 -20.53
N LEU A 40 -9.02 2.73 -20.26
CA LEU A 40 -8.58 2.36 -18.92
C LEU A 40 -7.09 2.60 -18.82
N SER A 41 -6.65 3.07 -17.67
CA SER A 41 -5.22 3.30 -17.40
C SER A 41 -4.84 2.85 -15.99
N CYS A 42 -3.61 2.40 -15.86
CA CYS A 42 -2.96 2.09 -14.58
C CYS A 42 -1.48 2.43 -14.65
N SER A 43 -0.78 2.31 -13.55
CA SER A 43 0.68 2.37 -13.53
C SER A 43 1.29 1.05 -14.01
N GLY A 44 2.54 1.11 -14.44
CA GLY A 44 3.36 -0.05 -14.74
C GLY A 44 4.78 0.10 -14.20
N ALA A 45 5.40 -1.02 -13.86
CA ALA A 45 6.81 -1.09 -13.49
C ALA A 45 7.64 -1.61 -14.66
N ILE A 46 8.62 -0.82 -15.09
CA ILE A 46 9.61 -1.23 -16.10
C ILE A 46 10.64 -2.11 -15.41
N VAL A 47 10.57 -3.42 -15.65
CA VAL A 47 11.41 -4.40 -14.95
C VAL A 47 12.69 -4.75 -15.72
N ASN A 48 12.63 -4.63 -17.04
CA ASN A 48 13.80 -4.80 -17.91
C ASN A 48 13.64 -3.89 -19.14
N ASP A 49 14.34 -2.77 -19.15
CA ASP A 49 14.26 -1.81 -20.26
C ASP A 49 15.04 -2.31 -21.49
N ARG A 50 16.08 -3.14 -21.31
CA ARG A 50 16.83 -3.77 -22.41
C ARG A 50 15.94 -4.72 -23.21
N ALA A 51 15.14 -5.54 -22.53
CA ALA A 51 14.20 -6.46 -23.19
C ALA A 51 12.85 -5.78 -23.49
N GLY A 52 12.61 -4.57 -23.00
CA GLY A 52 11.35 -3.84 -23.10
C GLY A 52 10.22 -4.52 -22.32
N ILE A 53 10.50 -5.07 -21.13
CA ILE A 53 9.51 -5.76 -20.31
C ILE A 53 8.95 -4.83 -19.25
N VAL A 54 7.62 -4.75 -19.23
CA VAL A 54 6.84 -3.99 -18.25
C VAL A 54 5.82 -4.90 -17.60
N LEU A 55 5.67 -4.78 -16.28
CA LEU A 55 4.61 -5.43 -15.52
C LEU A 55 3.62 -4.38 -15.01
N CYS A 56 2.33 -4.72 -15.05
CA CYS A 56 1.28 -3.86 -14.51
C CYS A 56 0.12 -4.69 -13.93
N SER A 57 -0.90 -4.02 -13.39
CA SER A 57 -2.12 -4.68 -12.92
C SER A 57 -2.85 -5.37 -14.08
N GLY A 58 -3.31 -6.60 -13.84
CA GLY A 58 -4.17 -7.32 -14.79
C GLY A 58 -5.61 -6.80 -14.82
N LEU A 59 -6.01 -6.04 -13.82
CA LEU A 59 -7.37 -5.54 -13.66
C LEU A 59 -7.85 -4.72 -14.86
N VAL A 60 -7.00 -3.87 -15.44
CA VAL A 60 -7.35 -3.05 -16.61
C VAL A 60 -7.66 -3.87 -17.86
N PHE A 61 -7.27 -5.15 -17.90
CA PHE A 61 -7.55 -6.08 -18.99
C PHE A 61 -8.85 -6.88 -18.79
N SER A 62 -9.41 -6.89 -17.58
CA SER A 62 -10.57 -7.71 -17.21
C SER A 62 -11.79 -7.47 -18.11
N ARG A 63 -12.01 -6.20 -18.52
CA ARG A 63 -13.13 -5.80 -19.37
C ARG A 63 -13.01 -6.23 -20.84
N PHE A 64 -11.83 -6.63 -21.27
CA PHE A 64 -11.53 -7.00 -22.67
C PHE A 64 -11.43 -8.50 -22.88
N LEU A 65 -11.88 -9.31 -21.93
CA LEU A 65 -11.92 -10.78 -22.07
C LEU A 65 -12.95 -11.19 -23.10
N VAL A 66 -12.55 -12.07 -24.04
CA VAL A 66 -13.41 -12.56 -25.11
C VAL A 66 -14.50 -13.49 -24.60
N CYS A 67 -14.23 -14.26 -23.55
CA CYS A 67 -15.18 -15.18 -22.94
C CYS A 67 -15.45 -14.74 -21.49
N ASN A 68 -16.66 -14.25 -21.23
CA ASN A 68 -17.15 -13.96 -19.88
C ASN A 68 -17.40 -15.20 -19.02
N ASN A 69 -17.02 -16.39 -19.49
CA ASN A 69 -17.06 -17.61 -18.68
C ASN A 69 -16.14 -17.40 -17.50
N SER A 70 -16.73 -17.44 -16.31
CA SER A 70 -16.11 -17.34 -14.99
C SER A 70 -14.66 -17.84 -15.05
N ILE A 71 -13.71 -16.92 -14.87
CA ILE A 71 -12.30 -17.31 -14.77
C ILE A 71 -12.22 -18.26 -13.60
N SER A 72 -11.97 -19.54 -13.90
CA SER A 72 -11.79 -20.53 -12.85
C SER A 72 -10.69 -20.03 -11.92
N SER A 73 -10.94 -20.08 -10.62
CA SER A 73 -9.97 -19.70 -9.59
C SER A 73 -8.63 -20.43 -9.71
N ASP A 74 -8.61 -21.54 -10.45
CA ASP A 74 -7.44 -22.42 -10.61
C ASP A 74 -6.59 -22.08 -11.83
N ARG A 75 -7.03 -21.12 -12.67
CA ARG A 75 -6.20 -20.70 -13.82
C ARG A 75 -4.96 -19.97 -13.34
N GLN A 76 -3.80 -20.39 -13.89
CA GLN A 76 -2.50 -19.78 -13.61
C GLN A 76 -2.19 -18.63 -14.55
N PHE A 77 -2.63 -18.71 -15.81
CA PHE A 77 -2.35 -17.70 -16.81
C PHE A 77 -3.45 -17.61 -17.87
N LEU A 78 -3.48 -16.48 -18.55
CA LEU A 78 -4.29 -16.24 -19.75
C LEU A 78 -3.36 -15.80 -20.87
N SER A 79 -3.52 -16.45 -22.04
CA SER A 79 -2.79 -16.04 -23.25
C SER A 79 -3.41 -14.78 -23.86
N PRO A 80 -2.70 -14.07 -24.75
CA PRO A 80 -3.26 -12.91 -25.46
C PRO A 80 -4.55 -13.25 -26.23
N HIS A 81 -4.71 -14.49 -26.68
CA HIS A 81 -5.93 -14.94 -27.39
C HIS A 81 -7.19 -14.94 -26.49
N SER A 82 -7.03 -14.89 -25.19
CA SER A 82 -8.15 -14.75 -24.25
C SER A 82 -8.70 -13.32 -24.16
N ILE A 83 -8.00 -12.37 -24.78
CA ILE A 83 -8.33 -10.94 -24.79
C ILE A 83 -8.77 -10.53 -26.21
N SER A 84 -9.61 -9.51 -26.30
CA SER A 84 -10.08 -8.96 -27.57
C SER A 84 -8.91 -8.64 -28.52
N ASN A 85 -9.02 -9.11 -29.75
CA ASN A 85 -8.02 -8.84 -30.79
C ASN A 85 -8.00 -7.37 -31.26
N LYS A 86 -9.00 -6.58 -30.87
CA LYS A 86 -9.06 -5.13 -31.12
C LYS A 86 -8.34 -4.31 -30.06
N LEU A 87 -7.83 -4.97 -29.02
CA LEU A 87 -7.16 -4.30 -27.93
C LEU A 87 -5.91 -3.57 -28.40
N GLN A 88 -5.78 -2.32 -27.96
CA GLN A 88 -4.58 -1.52 -28.11
C GLN A 88 -4.01 -1.21 -26.75
N VAL A 89 -2.69 -1.38 -26.61
CA VAL A 89 -1.96 -1.10 -25.37
C VAL A 89 -0.86 -0.11 -25.67
N TYR A 90 -0.83 0.98 -24.91
CA TYR A 90 0.20 2.01 -25.01
C TYR A 90 0.86 2.25 -23.65
N ILE A 91 2.13 2.63 -23.71
CA ILE A 91 2.93 2.94 -22.54
C ILE A 91 3.50 4.33 -22.69
N GLU A 92 3.26 5.19 -21.71
CA GLU A 92 3.87 6.51 -21.58
C GLU A 92 4.90 6.47 -20.47
N CYS A 93 6.13 6.85 -20.76
CA CYS A 93 7.20 6.93 -19.76
C CYS A 93 8.13 8.10 -20.02
N SER A 94 8.84 8.52 -18.96
CA SER A 94 9.82 9.57 -19.03
C SER A 94 11.16 9.02 -19.55
N VAL A 95 11.59 9.48 -20.71
CA VAL A 95 12.87 9.09 -21.31
C VAL A 95 13.85 10.25 -21.22
N ARG A 96 15.07 9.97 -20.75
CA ARG A 96 16.16 10.96 -20.77
C ARG A 96 16.70 11.10 -22.18
N ARG A 97 16.72 12.31 -22.73
CA ARG A 97 17.51 12.65 -23.90
C ARG A 97 18.67 13.55 -23.48
N LEU A 98 19.87 13.13 -23.81
CA LEU A 98 21.04 14.00 -23.75
C LEU A 98 20.91 15.02 -24.89
N VAL A 99 20.67 16.27 -24.56
CA VAL A 99 20.69 17.37 -25.52
C VAL A 99 22.09 17.96 -25.45
N THR A 100 22.91 17.66 -26.43
CA THR A 100 24.18 18.37 -26.64
C THR A 100 23.86 19.74 -27.19
N ASN A 101 24.04 20.75 -26.38
CA ASN A 101 23.94 22.14 -26.85
C ASN A 101 25.30 22.50 -27.49
N PRO A 102 25.40 22.77 -28.79
CA PRO A 102 26.68 23.01 -29.45
C PRO A 102 27.40 24.27 -28.95
N LEU A 103 26.78 25.08 -28.13
CA LEU A 103 27.32 26.34 -27.59
C LEU A 103 27.63 26.32 -26.07
N SER A 104 27.40 25.22 -25.35
CA SER A 104 27.74 25.15 -23.94
C SER A 104 28.30 23.77 -23.57
N VAL A 105 29.32 23.75 -22.68
CA VAL A 105 29.95 22.54 -22.12
C VAL A 105 28.99 21.82 -21.15
N ALA A 106 27.82 22.35 -20.87
CA ALA A 106 26.82 21.75 -19.99
C ALA A 106 25.85 20.88 -20.79
N VAL A 107 25.88 19.58 -20.53
CA VAL A 107 24.91 18.60 -21.05
C VAL A 107 23.67 18.66 -20.15
N GLU A 108 22.64 19.39 -20.59
CA GLU A 108 21.34 19.37 -19.90
C GLU A 108 20.54 18.13 -20.32
N ALA A 109 20.26 17.25 -19.38
CA ALA A 109 19.37 16.11 -19.60
C ALA A 109 17.91 16.55 -19.49
N LYS A 110 17.26 16.88 -20.61
CA LYS A 110 15.82 17.16 -20.65
C LYS A 110 15.03 15.84 -20.60
N ARG A 111 14.11 15.75 -19.66
CA ARG A 111 13.12 14.65 -19.61
C ARG A 111 12.04 14.91 -20.65
N LYS A 112 11.75 13.92 -21.46
CA LYS A 112 10.66 13.93 -22.44
C LYS A 112 9.75 12.72 -22.20
N ILE A 113 8.45 12.98 -22.10
CA ILE A 113 7.45 11.90 -22.11
C ILE A 113 7.39 11.32 -23.51
N SER A 114 7.51 10.03 -23.61
CA SER A 114 7.45 9.29 -24.88
C SER A 114 6.38 8.22 -24.78
N ASN A 115 5.63 8.05 -25.87
CA ASN A 115 4.56 7.08 -25.97
C ASN A 115 5.03 5.91 -26.87
N PHE A 116 4.80 4.68 -26.41
CA PHE A 116 5.20 3.45 -27.11
C PHE A 116 4.01 2.51 -27.20
N LYS A 117 3.88 1.83 -28.33
CA LYS A 117 2.95 0.72 -28.46
C LYS A 117 3.53 -0.49 -27.73
N ALA A 118 2.68 -1.17 -26.96
CA ALA A 118 3.02 -2.38 -26.24
C ALA A 118 2.21 -3.58 -26.72
N GLU A 119 2.77 -4.77 -26.52
CA GLU A 119 2.15 -6.05 -26.82
C GLU A 119 1.90 -6.79 -25.50
N LEU A 120 0.68 -7.30 -25.31
CA LEU A 120 0.39 -8.17 -24.18
C LEU A 120 1.02 -9.55 -24.46
N VAL A 121 1.91 -9.98 -23.57
CA VAL A 121 2.55 -11.30 -23.65
C VAL A 121 1.68 -12.34 -22.95
N MET A 122 1.20 -12.04 -21.75
CA MET A 122 0.32 -12.89 -20.96
C MET A 122 -0.27 -12.12 -19.76
N LEU A 123 -1.32 -12.68 -19.19
CA LEU A 123 -1.75 -12.37 -17.83
C LEU A 123 -1.39 -13.57 -16.94
N VAL A 124 -0.78 -13.31 -15.80
CA VAL A 124 -0.38 -14.33 -14.81
C VAL A 124 -1.10 -14.11 -13.49
N ASN A 125 -1.56 -15.18 -12.87
CA ASN A 125 -2.18 -15.19 -11.55
C ASN A 125 -1.14 -15.54 -10.50
N CYS A 126 -0.92 -14.67 -9.52
CA CYS A 126 -0.08 -14.96 -8.36
C CYS A 126 -0.92 -15.73 -7.31
N ARG A 127 -0.77 -17.05 -7.30
CA ARG A 127 -1.61 -17.95 -6.49
C ARG A 127 -1.43 -17.76 -4.98
N GLU A 128 -0.21 -17.54 -4.54
CA GLU A 128 0.12 -17.31 -3.15
C GLU A 128 -0.57 -16.04 -2.64
N PHE A 129 -0.53 -14.99 -3.45
CA PHE A 129 -1.23 -13.75 -3.15
C PHE A 129 -2.75 -13.95 -3.15
N GLN A 130 -3.31 -14.66 -4.14
CA GLN A 130 -4.73 -14.99 -4.19
C GLN A 130 -5.20 -15.76 -2.95
N SER A 131 -4.43 -16.77 -2.54
CA SER A 131 -4.74 -17.57 -1.34
C SER A 131 -4.71 -16.73 -0.07
N ALA A 132 -3.67 -15.88 0.06
CA ALA A 132 -3.54 -14.98 1.20
C ALA A 132 -4.68 -13.95 1.25
N LEU A 133 -5.10 -13.39 0.11
CA LEU A 133 -6.25 -12.46 0.05
C LEU A 133 -7.53 -13.11 0.58
N ARG A 134 -7.83 -14.34 0.17
CA ARG A 134 -9.03 -15.07 0.62
C ARG A 134 -9.03 -15.31 2.13
N ILE A 135 -7.86 -15.47 2.74
CA ILE A 135 -7.72 -15.70 4.19
C ILE A 135 -7.86 -14.37 4.96
N VAL A 136 -7.22 -13.31 4.45
CA VAL A 136 -7.15 -12.00 5.12
C VAL A 136 -8.43 -11.20 4.94
N PHE A 137 -9.03 -11.23 3.74
CA PHE A 137 -10.22 -10.46 3.39
C PHE A 137 -11.41 -11.41 3.25
N LYS A 138 -12.02 -11.77 4.37
CA LYS A 138 -13.26 -12.56 4.36
C LYS A 138 -14.42 -11.67 3.93
N GLU A 139 -15.36 -12.23 3.17
CA GLU A 139 -16.56 -11.52 2.66
C GLU A 139 -17.37 -10.82 3.77
N THR A 140 -17.30 -11.36 5.00
CA THR A 140 -18.01 -10.80 6.16
C THR A 140 -17.47 -9.45 6.64
N ASP A 141 -16.27 -9.04 6.18
CA ASP A 141 -15.54 -7.92 6.79
C ASP A 141 -15.82 -6.57 6.11
N LYS A 142 -16.69 -6.48 5.13
CA LYS A 142 -17.10 -5.25 4.43
C LYS A 142 -15.91 -4.36 4.02
N TRP A 143 -14.94 -4.98 3.36
CA TRP A 143 -13.84 -4.24 2.75
C TRP A 143 -14.27 -3.66 1.40
N SER A 144 -13.95 -2.40 1.14
CA SER A 144 -14.13 -1.76 -0.15
C SER A 144 -12.80 -1.23 -0.66
N LEU A 145 -12.49 -1.56 -1.91
CA LEU A 145 -11.26 -1.14 -2.59
C LEU A 145 -11.43 0.14 -3.40
N CYS A 146 -12.67 0.60 -3.59
CA CYS A 146 -13.02 1.81 -4.34
C CYS A 146 -14.22 2.53 -3.72
N CYS A 147 -14.30 3.85 -3.94
CA CYS A 147 -15.46 4.68 -3.59
C CYS A 147 -16.59 4.48 -4.62
N GLY A 148 -17.25 3.33 -4.67
CA GLY A 148 -18.34 3.07 -5.59
C GLY A 148 -19.47 2.32 -4.90
N GLU A 149 -20.70 2.75 -5.13
CA GLU A 149 -21.91 2.20 -4.50
C GLU A 149 -22.35 0.83 -5.05
N ASP A 150 -21.64 0.26 -6.01
CA ASP A 150 -22.09 -0.95 -6.74
C ASP A 150 -21.27 -2.19 -6.33
N ASP A 151 -21.73 -2.90 -5.29
CA ASP A 151 -21.13 -4.13 -4.76
C ASP A 151 -21.01 -5.27 -5.81
N SER A 152 -21.81 -5.23 -6.89
CA SER A 152 -21.80 -6.27 -7.92
C SER A 152 -20.59 -6.21 -8.86
N VAL A 153 -20.04 -5.02 -9.07
CA VAL A 153 -18.82 -4.80 -9.88
C VAL A 153 -17.58 -5.21 -9.08
N LEU A 154 -17.58 -4.94 -7.77
CA LEU A 154 -16.49 -5.26 -6.87
C LEU A 154 -16.18 -6.77 -6.80
N ASN A 155 -17.18 -7.63 -6.82
CA ASN A 155 -16.98 -9.08 -6.77
C ASN A 155 -16.31 -9.64 -8.02
N LYS A 156 -16.54 -9.05 -9.20
CA LYS A 156 -15.87 -9.45 -10.45
C LYS A 156 -14.43 -8.95 -10.50
N ASP A 157 -14.21 -7.72 -10.07
CA ASP A 157 -12.90 -7.09 -10.08
C ASP A 157 -11.96 -7.69 -9.01
N ALA A 158 -12.50 -8.13 -7.88
CA ALA A 158 -11.74 -8.78 -6.80
C ALA A 158 -10.97 -10.03 -7.27
N VAL A 159 -11.51 -10.76 -8.25
CA VAL A 159 -10.84 -11.94 -8.83
C VAL A 159 -9.55 -11.52 -9.57
N PHE A 160 -9.52 -10.30 -10.13
CA PHE A 160 -8.37 -9.80 -10.89
C PHE A 160 -7.28 -9.15 -10.04
N LEU A 161 -7.47 -8.93 -8.75
CA LEU A 161 -6.46 -8.32 -7.88
C LEU A 161 -5.16 -9.14 -7.79
N SER A 162 -5.23 -10.45 -8.03
CA SER A 162 -4.07 -11.34 -8.05
C SER A 162 -3.47 -11.53 -9.45
N TRP A 163 -4.03 -10.87 -10.49
CA TRP A 163 -3.58 -10.99 -11.87
C TRP A 163 -2.68 -9.84 -12.27
N PHE A 164 -1.60 -10.17 -12.96
CA PHE A 164 -0.60 -9.22 -13.45
C PHE A 164 -0.40 -9.40 -14.94
N ALA A 165 -0.32 -8.29 -15.68
CA ALA A 165 -0.03 -8.29 -17.11
C ALA A 165 1.47 -8.18 -17.34
N VAL A 166 1.98 -9.03 -18.22
CA VAL A 166 3.33 -8.97 -18.78
C VAL A 166 3.24 -8.34 -20.15
N LEU A 167 3.88 -7.19 -20.32
CA LEU A 167 3.89 -6.42 -21.56
C LEU A 167 5.28 -6.41 -22.18
N ARG A 168 5.34 -6.49 -23.49
CA ARG A 168 6.54 -6.25 -24.28
C ARG A 168 6.42 -4.91 -25.00
N VAL A 169 7.45 -4.10 -24.91
CA VAL A 169 7.51 -2.74 -25.48
C VAL A 169 8.74 -2.64 -26.39
N PRO A 170 8.62 -2.99 -27.67
CA PRO A 170 9.76 -3.02 -28.59
C PRO A 170 10.48 -1.67 -28.70
N GLY A 171 9.74 -0.55 -28.51
CA GLY A 171 10.30 0.80 -28.55
C GLY A 171 11.24 1.14 -27.39
N LEU A 172 11.11 0.48 -26.23
CA LEU A 172 12.02 0.63 -25.09
C LEU A 172 13.32 -0.17 -25.29
N ALA A 173 13.27 -1.29 -26.01
CA ALA A 173 14.38 -2.22 -26.22
C ALA A 173 15.59 -1.66 -27.01
N LYS A 174 15.59 -0.39 -27.39
CA LYS A 174 16.64 0.25 -28.19
C LYS A 174 17.81 0.84 -27.40
N SER A 175 17.79 0.73 -26.07
CA SER A 175 18.90 1.25 -25.26
C SER A 175 20.01 0.21 -25.13
N GLU A 176 21.17 0.49 -25.74
CA GLU A 176 22.37 -0.35 -25.57
C GLU A 176 22.84 -0.44 -24.11
N ASN A 177 22.47 0.56 -23.29
CA ASN A 177 22.76 0.64 -21.86
C ASN A 177 21.56 0.23 -21.01
N GLY A 178 20.66 -0.59 -21.52
CA GLY A 178 19.46 -1.05 -20.84
C GLY A 178 19.79 -1.75 -19.52
N ARG A 179 18.98 -1.48 -18.50
CA ARG A 179 19.14 -2.00 -17.13
C ARG A 179 17.98 -2.92 -16.78
N THR A 180 18.28 -3.94 -16.01
CA THR A 180 17.27 -4.71 -15.29
C THR A 180 17.05 -4.03 -13.93
N THR A 181 15.81 -3.80 -13.57
CA THR A 181 15.47 -3.25 -12.26
C THR A 181 15.87 -4.27 -11.18
N PRO A 182 16.78 -3.90 -10.26
CA PRO A 182 17.16 -4.82 -9.18
C PRO A 182 15.96 -5.08 -8.28
N TRP A 183 15.82 -6.33 -7.83
CA TRP A 183 14.74 -6.76 -6.96
C TRP A 183 15.25 -7.67 -5.84
N ILE A 184 14.46 -7.80 -4.79
CA ILE A 184 14.74 -8.73 -3.68
C ILE A 184 13.45 -9.42 -3.25
N PRO A 185 13.55 -10.65 -2.72
CA PRO A 185 12.39 -11.37 -2.21
C PRO A 185 11.80 -10.70 -0.97
N SER A 186 10.48 -10.79 -0.85
CA SER A 186 9.74 -10.24 0.30
C SER A 186 9.97 -11.00 1.60
N SER A 187 10.47 -12.24 1.54
CA SER A 187 10.81 -13.05 2.72
C SER A 187 11.86 -12.41 3.64
N GLY A 188 12.71 -11.53 3.09
CA GLY A 188 13.71 -10.76 3.85
C GLY A 188 13.23 -9.39 4.34
N LEU A 189 11.94 -9.09 4.22
CA LEU A 189 11.35 -7.83 4.69
C LEU A 189 10.81 -7.99 6.11
N GLU A 190 10.88 -6.89 6.87
CA GLU A 190 10.34 -6.80 8.22
C GLU A 190 9.38 -5.62 8.33
N LYS A 191 8.46 -5.67 9.31
CA LYS A 191 7.58 -4.54 9.62
C LYS A 191 8.42 -3.33 10.03
N GLY A 192 8.01 -2.14 9.60
CA GLY A 192 8.73 -0.89 9.83
C GLY A 192 9.88 -0.63 8.86
N CYS A 193 10.25 -1.56 7.98
CA CYS A 193 11.17 -1.25 6.89
C CYS A 193 10.65 -0.09 6.06
N VAL A 194 11.51 0.91 5.83
CA VAL A 194 11.17 2.06 5.00
C VAL A 194 11.03 1.65 3.54
N VAL A 195 9.91 2.03 2.93
CA VAL A 195 9.58 1.74 1.54
C VAL A 195 9.23 3.00 0.76
N PHE A 196 9.31 2.88 -0.56
CA PHE A 196 8.94 3.93 -1.51
C PHE A 196 8.00 3.32 -2.56
N ALA A 197 6.76 3.78 -2.58
CA ALA A 197 5.81 3.46 -3.62
C ALA A 197 6.02 4.40 -4.80
N CYS A 198 6.14 3.87 -6.00
CA CYS A 198 6.30 4.64 -7.23
C CYS A 198 5.20 4.25 -8.21
N GLY A 199 4.44 5.23 -8.68
CA GLY A 199 3.35 5.05 -9.62
C GLY A 199 3.03 6.35 -10.37
N SER A 200 2.01 6.29 -11.21
CA SER A 200 1.52 7.44 -11.96
C SER A 200 0.01 7.58 -11.71
N PRO A 201 -0.38 8.21 -10.58
CA PRO A 201 -1.79 8.37 -10.23
C PRO A 201 -2.55 9.12 -11.33
N PHE A 202 -3.85 8.83 -11.43
CA PHE A 202 -4.78 9.38 -12.43
C PHE A 202 -4.40 9.07 -13.88
N GLY A 203 -3.45 8.17 -14.12
CA GLY A 203 -3.08 7.66 -15.43
C GLY A 203 -2.65 8.76 -16.40
N SER A 204 -3.30 8.79 -17.57
CA SER A 204 -2.98 9.73 -18.65
C SER A 204 -3.62 11.12 -18.47
N LEU A 205 -4.32 11.39 -17.36
CA LEU A 205 -5.04 12.66 -17.19
C LEU A 205 -4.09 13.87 -17.12
N CYS A 206 -2.98 13.73 -16.39
CA CYS A 206 -1.98 14.79 -16.27
C CYS A 206 -0.58 14.18 -16.07
N PRO A 207 0.02 13.57 -17.11
CA PRO A 207 1.27 12.84 -16.99
C PRO A 207 2.45 13.74 -16.61
N ASP A 208 2.46 15.01 -17.02
CA ASP A 208 3.53 15.95 -16.67
C ASP A 208 3.62 16.19 -15.15
N LEU A 209 2.49 16.12 -14.44
CA LEU A 209 2.43 16.34 -13.00
C LEU A 209 2.57 15.04 -12.21
N PHE A 210 1.91 13.98 -12.64
CA PHE A 210 1.72 12.77 -11.83
C PHE A 210 2.61 11.59 -12.25
N MET A 211 3.26 11.64 -13.41
CA MET A 211 4.14 10.55 -13.84
C MET A 211 5.29 10.35 -12.86
N SER A 212 5.50 9.09 -12.46
CA SER A 212 6.58 8.71 -11.54
C SER A 212 6.49 9.40 -10.17
N THR A 213 5.29 9.61 -9.67
CA THR A 213 5.05 10.09 -8.30
C THR A 213 5.61 9.08 -7.30
N VAL A 214 6.37 9.58 -6.33
CA VAL A 214 6.98 8.76 -5.27
C VAL A 214 6.37 9.13 -3.93
N SER A 215 5.88 8.12 -3.21
CA SER A 215 5.41 8.22 -1.84
C SER A 215 6.29 7.39 -0.92
N LYS A 216 6.64 7.92 0.24
CA LYS A 216 7.43 7.23 1.26
C LYS A 216 6.53 6.72 2.37
N GLY A 217 6.77 5.52 2.83
CA GLY A 217 6.11 4.91 3.98
C GLY A 217 6.96 3.82 4.61
N ILE A 218 6.31 2.95 5.37
CA ILE A 218 6.91 1.77 5.98
C ILE A 218 6.11 0.51 5.60
N ILE A 219 6.68 -0.65 5.82
CA ILE A 219 5.93 -1.90 5.83
C ILE A 219 5.11 -1.96 7.11
N SER A 220 3.81 -1.85 6.97
CA SER A 220 2.87 -1.88 8.10
C SER A 220 2.57 -3.31 8.53
N ASN A 221 2.45 -4.25 7.57
CA ASN A 221 2.24 -5.67 7.85
C ASN A 221 2.67 -6.56 6.68
N LEU A 222 2.89 -7.84 6.99
CA LEU A 222 3.25 -8.89 6.06
C LEU A 222 2.35 -10.10 6.33
N ALA A 223 1.82 -10.73 5.28
CA ALA A 223 0.90 -11.86 5.41
C ALA A 223 1.02 -12.85 4.23
N GLY A 224 0.52 -14.07 4.45
CA GLY A 224 0.59 -15.14 3.47
C GLY A 224 1.96 -15.82 3.42
N GLU A 225 2.02 -16.90 2.66
CA GLU A 225 3.25 -17.66 2.44
C GLU A 225 4.29 -16.77 1.77
N GLU A 226 5.53 -16.82 2.26
CA GLU A 226 6.66 -16.00 1.80
C GLU A 226 6.34 -14.49 1.72
N HIS A 227 5.49 -13.98 2.62
CA HIS A 227 5.03 -12.60 2.61
C HIS A 227 4.40 -12.20 1.26
N ALA A 228 3.49 -13.04 0.76
CA ALA A 228 2.79 -12.80 -0.50
C ALA A 228 2.04 -11.45 -0.52
N VAL A 229 1.48 -11.07 0.63
CA VAL A 229 0.80 -9.80 0.86
C VAL A 229 1.69 -8.88 1.69
N ILE A 230 1.96 -7.71 1.15
CA ILE A 230 2.66 -6.62 1.83
C ILE A 230 1.65 -5.48 2.01
N LEU A 231 1.49 -5.00 3.25
CA LEU A 231 0.73 -3.80 3.56
C LEU A 231 1.70 -2.66 3.90
N THR A 232 1.47 -1.50 3.31
CA THR A 232 2.26 -0.29 3.57
C THR A 232 1.36 0.93 3.77
N ASP A 233 1.80 1.88 4.57
CA ASP A 233 1.18 3.19 4.73
C ASP A 233 1.72 4.22 3.71
N ALA A 234 2.60 3.80 2.80
CA ALA A 234 3.00 4.63 1.67
C ALA A 234 1.75 5.01 0.87
N ARG A 235 1.47 6.31 0.81
CA ARG A 235 0.23 6.80 0.22
C ARG A 235 0.19 6.56 -1.28
N CYS A 236 -0.80 5.80 -1.71
CA CYS A 236 -1.11 5.57 -3.11
C CYS A 236 -2.46 6.19 -3.45
N LEU A 237 -2.55 6.75 -4.64
CA LEU A 237 -3.77 7.35 -5.18
C LEU A 237 -4.33 6.44 -6.29
N PRO A 238 -5.61 6.58 -6.67
CA PRO A 238 -6.18 5.84 -7.80
C PRO A 238 -5.33 6.00 -9.06
N GLY A 239 -5.09 4.89 -9.77
CA GLY A 239 -4.19 4.84 -10.93
C GLY A 239 -2.74 4.47 -10.61
N THR A 240 -2.35 4.34 -9.32
CA THR A 240 -1.03 3.82 -8.91
C THR A 240 -0.94 2.30 -9.00
N GLU A 241 -2.04 1.59 -9.19
CA GLU A 241 -2.09 0.13 -9.35
C GLU A 241 -1.17 -0.33 -10.48
N GLY A 242 -0.38 -1.35 -10.24
CA GLY A 242 0.66 -1.84 -11.17
C GLY A 242 2.02 -1.12 -11.03
N GLY A 243 2.09 -0.02 -10.29
CA GLY A 243 3.34 0.61 -9.92
C GLY A 243 4.17 -0.24 -8.95
N GLY A 244 5.42 0.15 -8.71
CA GLY A 244 6.36 -0.62 -7.91
C GLY A 244 6.48 -0.14 -6.47
N LEU A 245 6.67 -1.08 -5.53
CA LEU A 245 7.12 -0.81 -4.17
C LEU A 245 8.61 -1.15 -4.06
N TYR A 246 9.40 -0.22 -3.52
CA TYR A 246 10.85 -0.32 -3.47
C TYR A 246 11.38 -0.17 -2.05
N VAL A 247 12.47 -0.88 -1.75
CA VAL A 247 13.32 -0.64 -0.57
C VAL A 247 14.68 -0.12 -1.00
N LYS A 248 15.28 0.75 -0.19
CA LYS A 248 16.64 1.22 -0.43
C LYS A 248 17.64 0.33 0.31
N ARG A 249 18.61 -0.26 -0.43
CA ARG A 249 19.77 -0.95 0.13
C ARG A 249 21.05 -0.29 -0.41
N GLY A 250 21.81 0.30 0.46
CA GLY A 250 22.92 1.17 0.04
C GLY A 250 22.41 2.31 -0.83
N ASP A 251 23.00 2.52 -2.00
CA ASP A 251 22.60 3.55 -2.96
C ASP A 251 21.56 3.08 -3.99
N HIS A 252 21.19 1.82 -3.97
CA HIS A 252 20.27 1.23 -4.94
C HIS A 252 18.87 1.02 -4.35
N ALA A 253 17.87 1.23 -5.20
CA ALA A 253 16.49 0.89 -4.90
C ALA A 253 16.17 -0.47 -5.51
N HIS A 254 15.62 -1.37 -4.70
CA HIS A 254 15.24 -2.72 -5.10
C HIS A 254 13.73 -2.86 -5.09
N LEU A 255 13.18 -3.36 -6.18
CA LEU A 255 11.75 -3.68 -6.29
C LEU A 255 11.42 -4.87 -5.38
N VAL A 256 10.40 -4.72 -4.53
CA VAL A 256 9.95 -5.76 -3.60
C VAL A 256 8.51 -6.21 -3.87
N GLY A 257 7.69 -5.38 -4.52
CA GLY A 257 6.32 -5.71 -4.82
C GLY A 257 5.70 -4.82 -5.89
N LEU A 258 4.56 -5.24 -6.42
CA LEU A 258 3.70 -4.43 -7.28
C LEU A 258 2.47 -3.98 -6.50
N ILE A 259 2.13 -2.70 -6.62
CA ILE A 259 0.95 -2.10 -6.01
C ILE A 259 -0.29 -2.72 -6.64
N VAL A 260 -1.17 -3.28 -5.81
CA VAL A 260 -2.40 -3.93 -6.25
C VAL A 260 -3.57 -2.97 -6.14
N SER A 261 -3.73 -2.37 -4.97
CA SER A 261 -4.80 -1.40 -4.73
C SER A 261 -4.54 -0.60 -3.45
N PRO A 262 -4.92 0.68 -3.38
CA PRO A 262 -5.11 1.35 -2.10
C PRO A 262 -6.29 0.68 -1.39
N LEU A 263 -6.10 0.25 -0.13
CA LEU A 263 -7.17 -0.18 0.75
C LEU A 263 -7.90 1.05 1.26
N CYS A 264 -9.03 1.38 0.65
CA CYS A 264 -9.67 2.67 0.92
C CYS A 264 -10.57 2.63 2.14
N TRP A 265 -11.44 1.60 2.28
CA TRP A 265 -12.53 1.64 3.25
C TRP A 265 -12.77 0.30 3.91
N LYS A 266 -13.09 0.32 5.19
CA LYS A 266 -13.67 -0.79 5.95
C LYS A 266 -14.83 -0.28 6.76
N SER A 267 -16.03 -0.84 6.52
CA SER A 267 -17.25 -0.45 7.25
C SER A 267 -17.51 1.07 7.26
N GLY A 268 -17.17 1.75 6.15
CA GLY A 268 -17.32 3.20 6.02
C GLY A 268 -16.15 4.04 6.57
N GLU A 269 -15.10 3.40 7.09
CA GLU A 269 -13.91 4.11 7.59
C GLU A 269 -12.74 4.00 6.61
N TRP A 270 -12.05 5.12 6.41
CA TRP A 270 -10.82 5.18 5.61
C TRP A 270 -9.64 4.53 6.36
N ILE A 271 -8.96 3.58 5.72
CA ILE A 271 -7.87 2.82 6.38
C ILE A 271 -6.49 3.37 6.04
N GLY A 272 -6.31 3.92 4.84
CA GLY A 272 -5.04 4.54 4.44
C GLY A 272 -3.87 3.57 4.26
N LEU A 273 -4.14 2.29 4.07
CA LEU A 273 -3.12 1.29 3.75
C LEU A 273 -3.14 0.96 2.26
N THR A 274 -1.99 0.62 1.72
CA THR A 274 -1.82 0.15 0.35
C THR A 274 -1.52 -1.34 0.34
N LEU A 275 -2.24 -2.07 -0.51
CA LEU A 275 -2.08 -3.50 -0.74
C LEU A 275 -1.07 -3.73 -1.87
N VAL A 276 -0.06 -4.55 -1.61
CA VAL A 276 1.04 -4.84 -2.53
C VAL A 276 1.26 -6.35 -2.62
N CYS A 277 1.46 -6.86 -3.83
CA CYS A 277 1.83 -8.26 -4.07
C CYS A 277 3.35 -8.40 -4.16
N SER A 278 3.92 -9.43 -3.54
CA SER A 278 5.35 -9.75 -3.62
C SER A 278 5.82 -9.91 -5.07
N PHE A 279 6.84 -9.14 -5.47
CA PHE A 279 7.39 -9.19 -6.82
C PHE A 279 8.06 -10.55 -7.13
N HIS A 280 8.78 -11.11 -6.17
CA HIS A 280 9.41 -12.43 -6.28
C HIS A 280 8.38 -13.52 -6.63
N LEU A 281 7.22 -13.51 -5.97
CA LEU A 281 6.17 -14.48 -6.23
C LEU A 281 5.51 -14.29 -7.59
N ILE A 282 5.34 -13.04 -8.05
CA ILE A 282 4.88 -12.76 -9.42
C ILE A 282 5.86 -13.37 -10.43
N LEU A 283 7.17 -13.14 -10.26
CA LEU A 283 8.19 -13.72 -11.14
C LEU A 283 8.19 -15.24 -11.10
N ARG A 284 8.04 -15.86 -9.93
CA ARG A 284 7.96 -17.32 -9.78
C ARG A 284 6.77 -17.89 -10.57
N ASN A 285 5.60 -17.27 -10.47
CA ASN A 285 4.42 -17.69 -11.22
C ASN A 285 4.59 -17.48 -12.75
N ILE A 286 5.28 -16.42 -13.18
CA ILE A 286 5.67 -16.24 -14.57
C ILE A 286 6.60 -17.38 -15.02
N ALA A 287 7.63 -17.70 -14.24
CA ALA A 287 8.61 -18.73 -14.56
C ALA A 287 7.99 -20.13 -14.72
N MET A 288 6.97 -20.45 -13.91
CA MET A 288 6.23 -21.72 -14.00
C MET A 288 5.49 -21.89 -15.34
N VAL A 289 5.07 -20.78 -15.95
CA VAL A 289 4.28 -20.78 -17.19
C VAL A 289 5.17 -20.68 -18.43
N VAL A 290 6.33 -20.03 -18.28
CA VAL A 290 7.23 -19.71 -19.40
C VAL A 290 8.17 -20.88 -19.65
N ASN A 291 8.02 -21.55 -20.83
CA ASN A 291 9.01 -22.51 -21.30
C ASN A 291 10.37 -21.82 -21.52
N LEU A 292 11.48 -22.53 -21.27
CA LEU A 292 12.87 -22.09 -21.27
C LEU A 292 13.36 -21.33 -22.51
N ARG A 293 12.54 -21.20 -23.55
CA ARG A 293 12.86 -20.51 -24.82
C ARG A 293 12.21 -19.12 -24.97
N HIS A 294 11.47 -18.66 -23.99
CA HIS A 294 10.74 -17.38 -24.06
C HIS A 294 11.66 -16.18 -23.73
N PRO A 295 11.44 -14.97 -24.31
CA PRO A 295 12.23 -13.76 -24.02
C PRO A 295 12.18 -13.31 -22.54
N LEU A 296 11.26 -13.86 -21.75
CA LEU A 296 11.17 -13.63 -20.31
C LEU A 296 12.18 -14.44 -19.47
N LYS A 297 12.96 -15.32 -20.08
CA LYS A 297 13.95 -16.14 -19.37
C LYS A 297 14.97 -15.27 -18.61
N GLU A 298 15.41 -14.18 -19.20
CA GLU A 298 16.37 -13.26 -18.56
C GLU A 298 15.78 -12.60 -17.31
N LEU A 299 14.46 -12.34 -17.31
CA LEU A 299 13.78 -11.78 -16.14
C LEU A 299 13.69 -12.79 -14.99
N CYS A 300 13.53 -14.07 -15.32
CA CYS A 300 13.40 -15.16 -14.34
C CYS A 300 14.75 -15.79 -13.96
N ALA A 301 15.85 -15.48 -14.67
CA ALA A 301 17.16 -16.06 -14.41
C ALA A 301 17.65 -15.89 -12.97
N PRO A 302 17.44 -14.74 -12.27
CA PRO A 302 17.84 -14.57 -10.89
C PRO A 302 17.14 -15.53 -9.92
N LEU A 303 15.95 -16.07 -10.24
CA LEU A 303 15.23 -17.02 -9.39
C LEU A 303 15.99 -18.35 -9.18
N HIS A 304 16.90 -18.69 -10.09
CA HIS A 304 17.69 -19.92 -10.03
C HIS A 304 19.03 -19.77 -9.28
N MET A 305 19.40 -18.51 -8.95
CA MET A 305 20.69 -18.22 -8.29
C MET A 305 20.59 -18.16 -6.76
N ASP A 306 19.38 -18.10 -6.20
CA ASP A 306 19.16 -17.83 -4.77
C ASP A 306 19.17 -19.08 -3.87
N SER A 307 19.53 -20.27 -4.38
CA SER A 307 19.69 -21.47 -3.53
C SER A 307 21.01 -21.51 -2.75
N GLU A 308 21.95 -20.62 -3.02
CA GLU A 308 23.22 -20.54 -2.29
C GLU A 308 23.49 -19.10 -1.80
N GLY A 309 23.12 -18.85 -0.54
CA GLY A 309 23.87 -17.98 0.36
C GLY A 309 23.87 -16.48 0.08
N VAL A 310 22.75 -15.77 0.09
CA VAL A 310 22.78 -14.34 0.42
C VAL A 310 22.30 -14.14 1.86
N SER A 311 23.15 -14.58 2.79
CA SER A 311 23.14 -14.13 4.18
C SER A 311 23.82 -12.74 4.27
N ASN A 312 23.39 -11.80 3.47
CA ASN A 312 23.65 -10.40 3.76
C ASN A 312 22.38 -9.83 4.40
N LYS A 313 22.29 -9.98 5.72
CA LYS A 313 21.49 -9.12 6.61
C LYS A 313 21.98 -7.68 6.41
N GLY A 314 21.68 -7.09 5.25
CA GLY A 314 21.75 -5.64 5.12
C GLY A 314 20.78 -5.09 6.16
N GLN A 315 21.30 -4.33 7.09
CA GLN A 315 20.56 -3.63 8.14
C GLN A 315 19.37 -2.88 7.57
N CYS A 316 18.24 -3.59 7.35
CA CYS A 316 16.97 -3.06 7.79
C CYS A 316 17.22 -2.83 9.28
N THR A 317 17.22 -1.60 9.78
CA THR A 317 17.29 -1.34 11.21
C THR A 317 16.17 -2.18 11.81
N SER A 318 16.57 -3.35 12.32
CA SER A 318 15.62 -4.33 12.82
C SER A 318 14.83 -3.65 13.92
N MET A 319 13.51 -3.69 13.79
CA MET A 319 12.59 -3.23 14.82
C MET A 319 12.64 -4.14 16.07
N GLN A 320 13.80 -4.68 16.44
CA GLN A 320 13.98 -5.62 17.55
C GLN A 320 13.55 -5.06 18.91
N ASN A 321 13.11 -3.80 18.98
CA ASN A 321 12.71 -3.13 20.23
C ASN A 321 11.34 -2.44 20.15
N TYR A 322 10.44 -2.88 19.27
CA TYR A 322 9.08 -2.33 19.28
C TYR A 322 8.26 -2.91 20.42
N PRO A 323 7.49 -2.06 21.12
CA PRO A 323 6.58 -2.53 22.16
C PRO A 323 5.62 -3.53 21.56
N MET A 324 5.32 -4.60 22.28
CA MET A 324 4.34 -5.56 21.83
C MET A 324 2.95 -4.89 21.78
N VAL A 325 2.33 -4.96 20.62
CA VAL A 325 0.97 -4.44 20.38
C VAL A 325 0.00 -5.61 20.46
N ALA A 326 -1.11 -5.41 21.16
CA ALA A 326 -2.20 -6.37 21.29
C ALA A 326 -3.52 -5.81 20.81
N LEU A 327 -4.43 -6.68 20.44
CA LEU A 327 -5.84 -6.35 20.27
C LEU A 327 -6.52 -6.35 21.64
N VAL A 328 -7.14 -5.23 21.99
CA VAL A 328 -7.93 -5.05 23.21
C VAL A 328 -9.40 -5.07 22.82
N ASP A 329 -10.18 -5.94 23.46
CA ASP A 329 -11.58 -6.18 23.13
C ASP A 329 -12.43 -6.04 24.40
N SER A 330 -13.37 -5.11 24.42
CA SER A 330 -14.34 -4.89 25.51
C SER A 330 -15.67 -5.63 25.27
N GLY A 331 -15.78 -6.37 24.17
CA GLY A 331 -17.00 -7.06 23.76
C GLY A 331 -17.94 -6.20 22.90
N GLN A 332 -17.90 -4.89 23.01
CA GLN A 332 -18.67 -3.95 22.19
C GLN A 332 -17.78 -3.04 21.34
N SER A 333 -16.58 -2.76 21.83
CA SER A 333 -15.55 -1.98 21.15
C SER A 333 -14.23 -2.75 21.15
N TRP A 334 -13.40 -2.50 20.18
CA TRP A 334 -12.05 -3.05 20.12
C TRP A 334 -11.06 -2.00 19.63
N GLY A 335 -9.80 -2.19 19.98
CA GLY A 335 -8.73 -1.30 19.57
C GLY A 335 -7.36 -1.90 19.88
N SER A 336 -6.32 -1.11 19.69
CA SER A 336 -4.94 -1.52 19.97
C SER A 336 -4.54 -1.18 21.40
N GLY A 337 -3.74 -2.04 22.02
CA GLY A 337 -3.05 -1.78 23.26
C GLY A 337 -1.56 -1.98 23.12
N VAL A 338 -0.77 -1.21 23.84
CA VAL A 338 0.70 -1.27 23.84
C VAL A 338 1.19 -1.74 25.19
N LEU A 339 1.93 -2.84 25.21
CA LEU A 339 2.51 -3.39 26.43
C LEU A 339 3.69 -2.54 26.89
N MET A 340 3.66 -2.06 28.12
CA MET A 340 4.68 -1.19 28.72
C MET A 340 5.66 -1.97 29.59
N ASP A 341 5.17 -3.00 30.24
CA ASP A 341 5.97 -3.99 30.98
C ASP A 341 5.29 -5.38 30.87
N SER A 342 5.77 -6.37 31.60
CA SER A 342 5.25 -7.74 31.55
C SER A 342 3.75 -7.89 31.89
N GLN A 343 3.13 -6.86 32.49
CA GLN A 343 1.73 -6.87 32.91
C GLN A 343 1.00 -5.56 32.65
N LEU A 344 1.70 -4.45 32.39
CA LEU A 344 1.10 -3.14 32.24
C LEU A 344 0.93 -2.79 30.76
N MET A 345 -0.28 -2.40 30.39
CA MET A 345 -0.65 -2.05 29.02
C MET A 345 -1.32 -0.67 28.99
N LEU A 346 -1.02 0.10 27.96
CA LEU A 346 -1.75 1.33 27.61
C LEU A 346 -2.70 1.06 26.44
N THR A 347 -3.89 1.64 26.52
CA THR A 347 -4.87 1.68 25.43
C THR A 347 -5.66 2.99 25.47
N CYS A 348 -6.57 3.19 24.53
CA CYS A 348 -7.45 4.34 24.54
C CYS A 348 -8.66 4.10 25.47
N ARG A 349 -9.10 5.14 26.18
CA ARG A 349 -10.29 5.09 27.04
C ARG A 349 -11.54 4.66 26.27
N HIS A 350 -11.76 5.18 25.04
CA HIS A 350 -12.94 4.85 24.24
C HIS A 350 -13.04 3.35 23.91
N VAL A 351 -11.90 2.64 23.83
CA VAL A 351 -11.87 1.19 23.61
C VAL A 351 -12.51 0.42 24.76
N LEU A 352 -12.42 0.95 25.99
CA LEU A 352 -13.01 0.31 27.16
C LEU A 352 -14.54 0.25 27.12
N ASN A 353 -15.17 1.24 26.49
CA ASN A 353 -16.62 1.40 26.48
C ASN A 353 -17.27 1.25 27.88
N GLY A 354 -16.63 1.81 28.92
CA GLY A 354 -17.07 1.74 30.31
C GLY A 354 -16.85 0.40 31.01
N LYS A 355 -16.20 -0.58 30.37
CA LYS A 355 -15.91 -1.87 30.99
C LYS A 355 -14.65 -1.79 31.86
N SER A 356 -14.66 -2.53 32.97
CA SER A 356 -13.50 -2.68 33.86
C SER A 356 -12.67 -3.93 33.56
N ARG A 357 -13.19 -4.85 32.78
CA ARG A 357 -12.50 -6.07 32.34
C ARG A 357 -12.51 -6.18 30.84
N LEU A 358 -11.37 -6.58 30.28
CA LEU A 358 -11.11 -6.63 28.84
C LEU A 358 -10.47 -7.94 28.47
N THR A 359 -10.71 -8.39 27.24
CA THR A 359 -9.96 -9.48 26.62
C THR A 359 -8.83 -8.89 25.80
N VAL A 360 -7.61 -9.35 26.06
CA VAL A 360 -6.41 -8.89 25.36
C VAL A 360 -5.84 -10.04 24.56
N ARG A 361 -5.62 -9.83 23.26
CA ARG A 361 -5.14 -10.87 22.34
C ARG A 361 -3.79 -10.44 21.74
N PHE A 362 -2.77 -11.24 22.01
CA PHE A 362 -1.44 -11.10 21.42
C PHE A 362 -1.26 -12.09 20.28
N LYS A 363 -0.72 -11.63 19.16
CA LYS A 363 -0.31 -12.53 18.08
C LYS A 363 1.12 -12.99 18.34
N THR A 364 1.31 -14.28 18.56
CA THR A 364 2.61 -14.95 18.51
C THR A 364 2.81 -15.58 17.14
N ASP A 365 4.00 -16.11 16.86
CA ASP A 365 4.32 -16.66 15.53
C ASP A 365 3.34 -17.76 15.11
N ASP A 366 2.93 -18.64 16.05
CA ASP A 366 2.11 -19.82 15.74
C ASP A 366 0.66 -19.72 16.25
N ARG A 367 0.32 -18.82 17.17
CA ARG A 367 -0.99 -18.78 17.82
C ARG A 367 -1.35 -17.40 18.38
N PHE A 368 -2.62 -17.26 18.74
CA PHE A 368 -3.08 -16.15 19.55
C PHE A 368 -3.04 -16.51 21.04
N LEU A 369 -2.34 -15.68 21.82
CA LEU A 369 -2.42 -15.74 23.28
C LEU A 369 -3.54 -14.81 23.73
N VAL A 370 -4.47 -15.31 24.53
CA VAL A 370 -5.61 -14.54 25.06
C VAL A 370 -5.45 -14.41 26.57
N VAL A 371 -5.43 -13.17 27.05
CA VAL A 371 -5.24 -12.83 28.47
C VAL A 371 -6.33 -11.87 28.91
N MET A 372 -6.75 -11.95 30.17
CA MET A 372 -7.68 -10.99 30.76
C MET A 372 -6.94 -9.77 31.28
N GLY A 373 -7.44 -8.59 30.95
CA GLY A 373 -6.97 -7.31 31.49
C GLY A 373 -7.99 -6.70 32.44
N GLU A 374 -7.50 -6.03 33.47
CA GLU A 374 -8.30 -5.24 34.42
C GLU A 374 -7.91 -3.77 34.30
N VAL A 375 -8.89 -2.88 34.19
CA VAL A 375 -8.66 -1.45 34.05
C VAL A 375 -8.23 -0.89 35.39
N LEU A 376 -6.99 -0.44 35.51
CA LEU A 376 -6.46 0.24 36.69
C LEU A 376 -6.87 1.72 36.74
N TYR A 377 -6.88 2.34 35.56
CA TYR A 377 -7.15 3.76 35.44
C TYR A 377 -7.70 4.07 34.04
N SER A 378 -8.54 5.08 33.99
CA SER A 378 -9.09 5.62 32.73
C SER A 378 -9.30 7.12 32.90
N THR A 379 -8.80 7.92 31.96
CA THR A 379 -9.01 9.36 31.97
C THR A 379 -10.50 9.72 31.96
N LYS A 380 -10.85 10.86 32.56
CA LYS A 380 -12.23 11.39 32.50
C LYS A 380 -12.62 11.76 31.08
N THR A 381 -13.91 11.72 30.80
CA THR A 381 -14.46 12.12 29.46
C THR A 381 -14.19 13.60 29.15
N SER A 382 -13.99 14.44 30.18
CA SER A 382 -13.61 15.85 30.01
C SER A 382 -12.12 16.06 29.72
N SER A 383 -11.27 15.03 29.92
CA SER A 383 -9.86 15.12 29.59
C SER A 383 -9.67 15.01 28.08
N PRO A 384 -8.80 15.83 27.45
CA PRO A 384 -8.42 15.67 26.05
C PRO A 384 -7.61 14.39 25.83
N TYR A 385 -6.95 13.87 26.86
CA TYR A 385 -6.20 12.64 26.81
C TYR A 385 -7.15 11.44 26.86
N ASP A 386 -7.18 10.65 25.83
CA ASP A 386 -8.02 9.46 25.70
C ASP A 386 -7.21 8.22 26.09
N ILE A 387 -6.77 8.13 27.35
CA ILE A 387 -5.85 7.09 27.85
C ILE A 387 -6.55 6.20 28.87
N ALA A 388 -6.23 4.91 28.78
CA ALA A 388 -6.53 3.91 29.80
C ALA A 388 -5.30 3.06 30.11
N VAL A 389 -5.15 2.70 31.38
CA VAL A 389 -4.10 1.82 31.91
C VAL A 389 -4.74 0.50 32.32
N VAL A 390 -4.22 -0.60 31.78
CA VAL A 390 -4.77 -1.95 31.99
C VAL A 390 -3.70 -2.84 32.59
N LEU A 391 -4.05 -3.58 33.63
CA LEU A 391 -3.22 -4.60 34.24
C LEU A 391 -3.63 -5.97 33.70
N LEU A 392 -2.69 -6.70 33.13
CA LEU A 392 -2.91 -8.08 32.70
C LEU A 392 -2.90 -9.02 33.92
N LYS A 393 -3.83 -9.97 33.96
CA LYS A 393 -3.91 -10.94 35.08
C LYS A 393 -2.77 -11.96 35.07
N GLU A 394 -2.18 -12.19 33.92
CA GLU A 394 -1.09 -13.12 33.75
C GLU A 394 0.17 -12.39 33.31
N GLN A 395 1.31 -12.76 33.88
CA GLN A 395 2.60 -12.35 33.35
C GLN A 395 2.85 -13.07 32.03
N LEU A 396 3.33 -12.35 31.06
CA LEU A 396 3.62 -12.89 29.73
C LEU A 396 5.09 -13.32 29.68
N PRO A 397 5.39 -14.63 29.86
CA PRO A 397 6.77 -15.09 29.81
C PRO A 397 7.33 -15.04 28.38
N GLY A 398 8.55 -14.59 28.23
CA GLY A 398 9.26 -14.62 26.94
C GLY A 398 8.91 -13.49 25.96
N ILE A 399 8.12 -12.50 26.41
CA ILE A 399 7.83 -11.31 25.62
C ILE A 399 8.93 -10.29 25.86
N ALA A 400 9.57 -9.82 24.77
CA ALA A 400 10.52 -8.73 24.85
C ALA A 400 9.79 -7.44 25.29
N VAL A 401 9.99 -7.09 26.55
CA VAL A 401 9.51 -5.82 27.09
C VAL A 401 10.48 -4.73 26.66
N PRO A 402 9.99 -3.57 26.19
CA PRO A 402 10.87 -2.46 25.86
C PRO A 402 11.70 -2.08 27.09
N THR A 403 13.03 -2.23 26.99
CA THR A 403 13.92 -1.71 28.02
C THR A 403 13.86 -0.19 27.99
N SER A 404 13.63 0.40 29.15
CA SER A 404 13.66 1.85 29.36
C SER A 404 14.96 2.43 28.80
N GLY A 405 14.87 3.12 27.66
CA GLY A 405 16.04 3.77 27.05
C GLY A 405 16.05 3.84 25.54
N CYS A 406 15.34 2.96 24.86
CA CYS A 406 15.37 2.91 23.42
C CYS A 406 14.01 3.14 22.81
N ALA A 407 13.59 4.14 22.28
CA ALA A 407 12.56 4.23 21.23
C ALA A 407 11.21 4.88 21.50
N PHE A 408 10.81 5.23 22.69
CA PHE A 408 9.55 5.95 22.90
C PHE A 408 9.71 7.48 22.80
N LYS A 409 10.36 7.96 21.73
CA LYS A 409 10.45 9.41 21.50
C LYS A 409 9.21 10.02 20.85
N GLN A 410 8.21 9.21 20.53
CA GLN A 410 7.05 9.66 19.78
C GLN A 410 5.81 9.80 20.68
N GLY A 411 4.87 8.92 20.63
CA GLY A 411 3.64 9.03 21.41
C GLY A 411 2.68 7.87 21.15
N LEU A 412 1.61 7.82 21.96
CA LEU A 412 0.50 6.89 21.77
C LEU A 412 -0.56 7.57 20.91
N VAL A 413 -0.90 6.97 19.76
CA VAL A 413 -2.00 7.46 18.91
C VAL A 413 -3.32 7.22 19.64
N ALA A 414 -4.03 8.30 19.95
CA ALA A 414 -5.25 8.24 20.73
C ALA A 414 -6.51 8.18 19.85
N SER A 415 -6.60 8.97 18.79
CA SER A 415 -7.81 9.08 18.00
C SER A 415 -7.55 9.63 16.60
N ASN A 416 -8.40 9.25 15.66
CA ASN A 416 -8.62 10.02 14.44
C ASN A 416 -9.48 11.23 14.77
N THR A 417 -9.20 12.35 14.12
CA THR A 417 -9.95 13.57 14.38
C THR A 417 -11.31 13.52 13.71
N ARG A 418 -12.35 13.72 14.52
CA ARG A 418 -13.70 13.98 14.03
C ARG A 418 -14.14 15.36 14.47
N ASP A 419 -14.55 16.20 13.55
CA ASP A 419 -15.18 17.47 13.87
C ASP A 419 -16.56 17.20 14.50
N VAL A 420 -16.72 17.60 15.76
CA VAL A 420 -17.95 17.35 16.52
C VAL A 420 -19.12 18.16 15.99
N VAL A 421 -18.85 19.30 15.31
CA VAL A 421 -19.87 20.21 14.81
C VAL A 421 -20.38 19.77 13.43
N THR A 422 -19.44 19.41 12.54
CA THR A 422 -19.77 19.02 11.15
C THR A 422 -19.92 17.51 10.97
N GLY A 423 -19.47 16.72 11.94
CA GLY A 423 -19.42 15.26 11.85
C GLY A 423 -18.36 14.72 10.89
N VAL A 424 -17.57 15.59 10.27
CA VAL A 424 -16.54 15.23 9.29
C VAL A 424 -15.36 14.56 10.01
N THR A 425 -14.93 13.41 9.53
CA THR A 425 -13.71 12.75 10.00
C THR A 425 -12.54 13.19 9.11
N TYR A 426 -11.45 13.60 9.75
CA TYR A 426 -10.19 13.93 9.07
C TYR A 426 -9.25 12.73 9.17
N PRO A 427 -9.24 11.82 8.20
CA PRO A 427 -8.55 10.53 8.29
C PRO A 427 -7.01 10.67 8.32
N HIS A 428 -6.48 11.85 8.04
CA HIS A 428 -5.06 12.14 8.00
C HIS A 428 -4.55 12.94 9.19
N LEU A 429 -5.43 13.33 10.10
CA LEU A 429 -5.09 14.00 11.35
C LEU A 429 -5.29 13.03 12.51
N ASN A 430 -4.18 12.55 13.06
CA ASN A 430 -4.17 11.71 14.23
C ASN A 430 -3.70 12.53 15.44
N PHE A 431 -4.43 12.45 16.52
CA PHE A 431 -3.96 12.96 17.80
C PHE A 431 -3.17 11.89 18.52
N SER A 432 -2.00 12.24 18.99
CA SER A 432 -1.16 11.36 19.81
C SER A 432 -0.78 12.04 21.11
N VAL A 433 -0.79 11.27 22.19
CA VAL A 433 -0.29 11.72 23.50
C VAL A 433 1.21 11.49 23.52
N PRO A 434 2.04 12.53 23.73
CA PRO A 434 3.49 12.38 23.76
C PRO A 434 3.92 11.42 24.87
N PHE A 435 4.86 10.54 24.56
CA PHE A 435 5.36 9.58 25.54
C PHE A 435 6.09 10.27 26.70
N THR A 436 6.69 11.42 26.46
CA THR A 436 7.31 12.26 27.50
C THR A 436 6.34 12.68 28.61
N LEU A 437 5.04 12.69 28.35
CA LEU A 437 4.00 12.92 29.35
C LEU A 437 3.68 11.64 30.15
N LEU A 438 3.73 10.48 29.49
CA LEU A 438 3.34 9.19 30.06
C LEU A 438 4.49 8.54 30.85
N GLU A 439 5.72 8.70 30.40
CA GLU A 439 6.91 8.04 30.97
C GLU A 439 7.11 8.32 32.46
N PRO A 440 7.06 9.56 32.94
CA PRO A 440 7.22 9.84 34.40
C PRO A 440 6.15 9.16 35.25
N LEU A 441 4.91 9.12 34.75
CA LEU A 441 3.77 8.51 35.46
C LEU A 441 3.93 6.99 35.53
N LEU A 442 4.37 6.37 34.43
CA LEU A 442 4.65 4.93 34.35
C LEU A 442 5.81 4.55 35.29
N GLN A 443 6.88 5.34 35.32
CA GLN A 443 8.02 5.14 36.22
C GLN A 443 7.57 5.27 37.68
N HIS A 444 6.79 6.30 38.03
CA HIS A 444 6.26 6.48 39.38
C HIS A 444 5.36 5.33 39.79
N PHE A 445 4.46 4.88 38.86
CA PHE A 445 3.61 3.73 39.11
C PHE A 445 4.41 2.43 39.30
N SER A 446 5.50 2.23 38.53
CA SER A 446 6.32 1.03 38.66
C SER A 446 6.91 0.86 40.05
N VAL A 447 7.22 1.97 40.73
CA VAL A 447 7.75 1.99 42.11
C VAL A 447 6.65 1.92 43.16
N THR A 448 5.61 2.75 43.01
CA THR A 448 4.58 2.92 44.05
C THR A 448 3.42 1.95 43.95
N ARG A 449 3.17 1.39 42.78
CA ARG A 449 1.99 0.59 42.43
C ARG A 449 0.66 1.30 42.76
N ASN A 450 0.69 2.62 42.89
CA ASN A 450 -0.49 3.44 43.18
C ASN A 450 -1.06 4.03 41.88
N PRO A 451 -2.25 3.59 41.39
CA PRO A 451 -2.85 4.09 40.18
C PRO A 451 -3.27 5.57 40.25
N ALA A 452 -3.31 6.17 41.44
CA ALA A 452 -3.65 7.59 41.60
C ALA A 452 -2.67 8.52 40.88
N VAL A 453 -1.45 8.08 40.61
CA VAL A 453 -0.45 8.85 39.81
C VAL A 453 -0.98 9.24 38.45
N PHE A 454 -1.84 8.43 37.87
CA PHE A 454 -2.40 8.68 36.52
C PHE A 454 -3.49 9.77 36.52
N GLN A 455 -3.97 10.23 37.71
CA GLN A 455 -4.95 11.32 37.80
C GLN A 455 -4.43 12.64 37.23
N GLU A 456 -3.12 12.80 37.08
CA GLU A 456 -2.52 13.93 36.39
C GLU A 456 -2.98 14.01 34.92
N LEU A 457 -3.32 12.90 34.30
CA LEU A 457 -3.87 12.84 32.94
C LEU A 457 -5.32 13.34 32.84
N ASP A 458 -6.01 13.57 33.94
CA ASP A 458 -7.35 14.16 33.94
C ASP A 458 -7.33 15.66 33.68
N THR A 459 -6.18 16.30 33.83
CA THR A 459 -5.99 17.73 33.62
C THR A 459 -5.00 17.97 32.52
N ALA A 460 -5.34 18.82 31.57
CA ALA A 460 -4.45 19.27 30.53
C ALA A 460 -4.31 20.79 30.58
N SER A 461 -3.15 21.30 30.18
CA SER A 461 -2.93 22.74 30.04
C SER A 461 -3.87 23.34 29.00
N ASP A 462 -4.16 24.63 29.12
CA ASP A 462 -5.01 25.34 28.15
C ASP A 462 -4.40 25.38 26.78
N GLU A 463 -3.07 25.28 26.67
CA GLU A 463 -2.38 25.16 25.39
C GLU A 463 -2.71 23.82 24.70
N VAL A 464 -2.62 22.70 25.42
CA VAL A 464 -3.00 21.37 24.92
C VAL A 464 -4.47 21.35 24.53
N ARG A 465 -5.35 21.92 25.38
CA ARG A 465 -6.79 21.99 25.07
C ARG A 465 -7.06 22.75 23.79
N ARG A 466 -6.37 23.88 23.55
CA ARG A 466 -6.50 24.66 22.30
C ARG A 466 -6.03 23.91 21.08
N VAL A 467 -4.92 23.16 21.17
CA VAL A 467 -4.40 22.35 20.06
C VAL A 467 -5.37 21.23 19.69
N TRP A 468 -6.04 20.63 20.67
CA TRP A 468 -7.01 19.55 20.44
C TRP A 468 -8.40 20.06 20.02
N GLN A 469 -8.69 21.33 20.23
CA GLN A 469 -9.85 22.00 19.69
C GLN A 469 -9.48 22.47 18.27
N LEU A 470 -9.90 21.71 17.26
CA LEU A 470 -9.80 22.17 15.88
C LEU A 470 -10.53 23.50 15.78
N GLN A 471 -9.82 24.57 15.43
CA GLN A 471 -10.46 25.87 15.19
C GLN A 471 -11.41 25.71 14.00
N ALA A 472 -12.66 26.10 14.18
CA ALA A 472 -13.59 26.23 13.07
C ALA A 472 -12.95 27.13 12.01
N MET A 473 -12.85 26.68 10.77
CA MET A 473 -12.40 27.53 9.66
C MET A 473 -13.27 28.79 9.63
N PRO A 474 -12.69 29.97 9.49
CA PRO A 474 -13.47 31.18 9.27
C PRO A 474 -14.42 30.94 8.09
N LYS A 475 -15.70 31.35 8.23
CA LYS A 475 -16.75 31.10 7.24
C LYS A 475 -16.46 31.72 5.85
N ASP A 476 -15.45 32.57 5.74
CA ASP A 476 -15.12 33.37 4.55
C ASP A 476 -13.91 32.85 3.77
N VAL A 477 -13.36 31.66 4.08
CA VAL A 477 -12.31 31.07 3.25
C VAL A 477 -12.97 30.24 2.16
N PRO A 478 -12.72 30.55 0.86
CA PRO A 478 -13.26 29.76 -0.23
C PRO A 478 -12.82 28.30 -0.07
N GLN A 479 -13.79 27.39 0.01
CA GLN A 479 -13.51 25.96 0.05
C GLN A 479 -12.84 25.56 -1.26
N CYS A 480 -11.57 25.16 -1.18
CA CYS A 480 -10.89 24.53 -2.30
C CYS A 480 -11.59 23.19 -2.54
N LYS A 481 -12.39 23.13 -3.61
CA LYS A 481 -12.94 21.89 -4.12
C LYS A 481 -11.80 21.14 -4.83
N LEU A 482 -11.18 20.20 -4.14
CA LEU A 482 -10.33 19.18 -4.76
C LEU A 482 -11.21 18.04 -5.28
#